data_4e6abb276f0590cd104b23967de41266
#
_entry.id   4e6abb276f0590cd104b23967de41266
#
_cell.length_a   1.000
_cell.length_b   1.000
_cell.length_c   1.000
_cell.angle_alpha   90.00
_cell.angle_beta   90.00
_cell.angle_gamma   90.00
#
_symmetry.space_group_name_H-M   'P 1'
#
loop_
_entity.id
_entity.type
_entity.pdbx_description
1 polymer ?
#
loop_
_entity_poly.entity_id
_entity_poly.type
_entity_poly.pdbx_seq_one_letter_code
_entity_poly.pdbx_strand_id
1 'polypeptide(L)'
;MEAPENTIPAVKKALEIGVDAIEVDLRQTKDKELVSVHDASLARISNKTWSIARSNYKTLKATDVGSWRSENFRGTSIAKLEEILVTIPKKKESLYRNKTK
;
A
#
# COMPACT_ATOMS: atom_id res chain seq x y z
N MET A 1 -4.00 17.54 2.87
CA MET A 1 -2.77 16.80 2.57
C MET A 1 -3.08 15.39 2.07
N GLU A 2 -2.44 15.00 0.99
CA GLU A 2 -2.65 13.69 0.42
C GLU A 2 -1.91 12.60 1.18
N ALA A 3 -2.57 11.46 1.36
CA ALA A 3 -1.96 10.30 2.01
C ALA A 3 -0.94 9.62 1.08
N PRO A 4 0.02 8.86 1.65
CA PRO A 4 1.00 8.13 0.85
C PRO A 4 0.32 7.14 -0.09
N GLU A 5 0.82 7.05 -1.32
CA GLU A 5 0.26 6.16 -2.34
C GLU A 5 0.21 4.69 -1.87
N ASN A 6 -0.77 3.93 -2.34
CA ASN A 6 -0.90 2.48 -2.11
C ASN A 6 -0.96 2.05 -0.64
N THR A 7 -1.34 2.94 0.27
CA THR A 7 -1.42 2.63 1.70
C THR A 7 -2.86 2.61 2.19
N ILE A 8 -3.09 2.05 3.37
CA ILE A 8 -4.43 2.04 3.98
C ILE A 8 -4.94 3.47 4.19
N PRO A 9 -4.14 4.43 4.71
CA PRO A 9 -4.60 5.82 4.79
C PRO A 9 -5.06 6.38 3.44
N ALA A 10 -4.37 6.06 2.34
CA ALA A 10 -4.77 6.53 1.01
C ALA A 10 -6.09 5.91 0.58
N VAL A 11 -6.31 4.62 0.84
CA VAL A 11 -7.56 3.93 0.53
C VAL A 11 -8.71 4.56 1.32
N LYS A 12 -8.51 4.78 2.62
CA LYS A 12 -9.53 5.40 3.49
C LYS A 12 -9.89 6.80 3.00
N LYS A 13 -8.89 7.59 2.61
CA LYS A 13 -9.12 8.94 2.09
C LYS A 13 -9.93 8.91 0.81
N ALA A 14 -9.60 7.99 -0.11
CA ALA A 14 -10.35 7.82 -1.35
C ALA A 14 -11.81 7.46 -1.09
N LEU A 15 -12.07 6.57 -0.14
CA LEU A 15 -13.43 6.20 0.25
C LEU A 15 -14.19 7.38 0.84
N GLU A 16 -13.50 8.20 1.65
CA GLU A 16 -14.07 9.38 2.29
C GLU A 16 -14.58 10.40 1.28
N ILE A 17 -13.81 10.64 0.22
CA ILE A 17 -14.18 11.62 -0.81
C ILE A 17 -15.12 11.04 -1.87
N GLY A 18 -15.49 9.77 -1.76
CA GLY A 18 -16.52 9.16 -2.60
C GLY A 18 -16.10 8.84 -4.02
N VAL A 19 -14.86 8.36 -4.21
CA VAL A 19 -14.37 7.98 -5.54
C VAL A 19 -15.18 6.80 -6.12
N ASP A 20 -15.22 6.71 -7.44
CA ASP A 20 -15.92 5.65 -8.15
C ASP A 20 -15.12 4.35 -8.23
N ALA A 21 -13.79 4.44 -8.17
CA ALA A 21 -12.93 3.26 -8.25
C ALA A 21 -11.62 3.52 -7.52
N ILE A 22 -11.02 2.44 -7.01
CA ILE A 22 -9.73 2.49 -6.33
C ILE A 22 -8.78 1.57 -7.07
N GLU A 23 -7.64 2.09 -7.49
CA GLU A 23 -6.58 1.31 -8.12
C GLU A 23 -5.44 1.11 -7.14
N VAL A 24 -4.92 -0.11 -7.10
CA VAL A 24 -3.72 -0.42 -6.33
C VAL A 24 -2.75 -1.20 -7.20
N ASP A 25 -1.46 -1.00 -6.98
CA ASP A 25 -0.41 -1.74 -7.66
C ASP A 25 0.00 -2.90 -6.77
N LEU A 26 0.01 -4.11 -7.30
CA LEU A 26 0.39 -5.29 -6.52
C LEU A 26 1.74 -5.83 -6.93
N ARG A 27 2.52 -6.23 -5.92
CA ARG A 27 3.78 -6.96 -6.11
C ARG A 27 3.81 -8.12 -5.13
N GLN A 28 4.58 -9.14 -5.45
CA GLN A 28 4.72 -10.31 -4.60
C GLN A 28 6.06 -10.27 -3.87
N THR A 29 6.03 -10.53 -2.57
CA THR A 29 7.23 -10.61 -1.74
C THR A 29 7.93 -11.95 -1.93
N LYS A 30 9.12 -12.10 -1.35
CA LYS A 30 9.87 -13.34 -1.39
C LYS A 30 9.06 -14.51 -0.80
N ASP A 31 8.33 -14.26 0.28
CA ASP A 31 7.49 -15.26 0.94
C ASP A 31 6.06 -15.32 0.39
N LYS A 32 5.86 -14.83 -0.84
CA LYS A 32 4.62 -14.98 -1.61
C LYS A 32 3.41 -14.19 -1.11
N GLU A 33 3.64 -13.14 -0.33
CA GLU A 33 2.56 -12.24 0.07
C GLU A 33 2.33 -11.20 -1.01
N LEU A 34 1.07 -10.85 -1.28
CA LEU A 34 0.73 -9.79 -2.22
C LEU A 34 0.63 -8.47 -1.46
N VAL A 35 1.42 -7.50 -1.87
CA VAL A 35 1.48 -6.18 -1.22
C VAL A 35 1.20 -5.08 -2.22
N SER A 36 0.65 -3.96 -1.71
CA SER A 36 0.32 -2.81 -2.53
C SER A 36 1.50 -1.84 -2.53
N VAL A 37 2.21 -1.77 -3.67
CA VAL A 37 3.33 -0.87 -3.85
C VAL A 37 3.61 -0.71 -5.34
N HIS A 38 3.95 0.50 -5.75
CA HIS A 38 4.19 0.81 -7.17
C HIS A 38 5.55 0.31 -7.65
N ASP A 39 6.61 0.67 -6.92
CA ASP A 39 7.98 0.38 -7.36
C ASP A 39 8.45 -1.01 -6.94
N ALA A 40 9.47 -1.52 -7.61
CA ALA A 40 10.06 -2.81 -7.27
C ALA A 40 10.85 -2.78 -5.96
N SER A 41 11.16 -1.58 -5.44
CA SER A 41 11.86 -1.40 -4.17
C SER A 41 11.22 -0.29 -3.36
N LEU A 42 11.57 -0.19 -2.08
CA LEU A 42 11.06 0.85 -1.19
C LEU A 42 11.91 2.13 -1.19
N ALA A 43 12.91 2.23 -2.08
CA ALA A 43 13.88 3.34 -2.07
C ALA A 43 13.23 4.73 -2.16
N ARG A 44 12.21 4.90 -3.00
CA ARG A 44 11.57 6.20 -3.22
C ARG A 44 10.65 6.61 -2.06
N ILE A 45 10.06 5.65 -1.37
CA ILE A 45 9.04 5.93 -0.36
C ILE A 45 9.50 5.64 1.07
N SER A 46 10.78 5.32 1.25
CA SER A 46 11.32 5.05 2.58
C SER A 46 12.82 5.34 2.60
N ASN A 47 13.44 5.18 3.78
CA ASN A 47 14.89 5.30 3.91
C ASN A 47 15.61 3.96 3.75
N LYS A 48 14.90 2.95 3.25
CA LYS A 48 15.45 1.62 2.99
C LYS A 48 15.37 1.32 1.49
N THR A 49 16.26 0.45 1.03
CA THR A 49 16.33 0.08 -0.38
C THR A 49 15.86 -1.36 -0.63
N TRP A 50 15.05 -1.90 0.28
CA TRP A 50 14.55 -3.26 0.18
C TRP A 50 13.88 -3.54 -1.17
N SER A 51 14.31 -4.63 -1.83
CA SER A 51 13.62 -5.16 -3.01
C SER A 51 12.39 -5.92 -2.54
N ILE A 52 11.24 -5.65 -3.15
CA ILE A 52 10.00 -6.35 -2.77
C ILE A 52 10.14 -7.86 -3.01
N ALA A 53 10.61 -8.24 -4.21
CA ALA A 53 10.71 -9.66 -4.59
C ALA A 53 11.75 -10.44 -3.78
N ARG A 54 12.72 -9.75 -3.18
CA ARG A 54 13.81 -10.35 -2.43
C ARG A 54 13.66 -10.27 -0.92
N SER A 55 12.59 -9.64 -0.45
CA SER A 55 12.37 -9.43 0.98
C SER A 55 11.12 -10.15 1.45
N ASN A 56 11.16 -10.64 2.70
CA ASN A 56 9.98 -11.22 3.32
C ASN A 56 9.06 -10.08 3.80
N TYR A 57 7.78 -10.37 3.87
CA TYR A 57 6.79 -9.37 4.27
C TYR A 57 7.12 -8.74 5.63
N LYS A 58 7.59 -9.52 6.59
CA LYS A 58 7.93 -9.02 7.92
C LYS A 58 8.92 -7.85 7.87
N THR A 59 9.95 -7.96 7.02
CA THR A 59 10.95 -6.90 6.84
C THR A 59 10.32 -5.66 6.23
N LEU A 60 9.49 -5.84 5.20
CA LEU A 60 8.83 -4.73 4.52
C LEU A 60 7.83 -4.03 5.44
N LYS A 61 7.07 -4.80 6.22
CA LYS A 61 6.08 -4.28 7.15
C LYS A 61 6.71 -3.41 8.23
N ALA A 62 7.93 -3.70 8.64
CA ALA A 62 8.64 -2.95 9.66
C ALA A 62 9.19 -1.62 9.15
N THR A 63 9.11 -1.35 7.85
CA THR A 63 9.65 -0.14 7.22
C THR A 63 8.57 0.93 7.13
N ASP A 64 8.90 2.14 7.58
CA ASP A 64 8.01 3.30 7.49
C ASP A 64 7.94 3.76 6.03
N VAL A 65 6.76 3.68 5.44
CA VAL A 65 6.52 4.14 4.06
C VAL A 65 5.60 5.36 4.02
N GLY A 66 5.40 6.01 5.15
CA GLY A 66 4.52 7.17 5.24
C GLY A 66 5.25 8.49 5.44
N SER A 67 6.33 8.50 6.22
CA SER A 67 7.05 9.74 6.58
C SER A 67 7.58 10.51 5.38
N TRP A 68 7.93 9.82 4.28
CA TRP A 68 8.41 10.48 3.05
C TRP A 68 7.39 11.47 2.51
N ARG A 69 6.12 11.16 2.70
CA ARG A 69 5.02 11.99 2.23
C ARG A 69 4.74 13.13 3.21
N SER A 70 4.69 12.80 4.50
CA SER A 70 4.43 13.76 5.57
C SER A 70 4.68 13.10 6.92
N GLU A 71 5.18 13.87 7.87
CA GLU A 71 5.35 13.42 9.25
C GLU A 71 4.04 12.92 9.86
N ASN A 72 2.90 13.44 9.38
CA ASN A 72 1.58 12.98 9.83
C ASN A 72 1.33 11.50 9.54
N PHE A 73 2.07 10.91 8.61
CA PHE A 73 1.93 9.51 8.22
C PHE A 73 3.08 8.64 8.71
N ARG A 74 3.86 9.13 9.67
CA ARG A 74 4.93 8.36 10.27
C ARG A 74 4.39 7.03 10.78
N GLY A 75 5.12 5.94 10.54
CA GLY A 75 4.74 4.61 11.00
C GLY A 75 3.76 3.88 10.11
N THR A 76 3.39 4.47 8.96
CA THR A 76 2.55 3.76 7.99
C THR A 76 3.34 2.60 7.40
N SER A 77 2.74 1.41 7.41
CA SER A 77 3.35 0.20 6.86
C SER A 77 2.83 -0.08 5.46
N ILE A 78 3.62 -0.85 4.70
CA ILE A 78 3.16 -1.41 3.44
C ILE A 78 1.94 -2.30 3.71
N ALA A 79 0.94 -2.27 2.84
CA ALA A 79 -0.31 -3.00 3.05
C ALA A 79 -0.35 -4.28 2.23
N LYS A 80 -0.87 -5.36 2.82
CA LYS A 80 -1.22 -6.55 2.05
C LYS A 80 -2.53 -6.31 1.32
N LEU A 81 -2.72 -6.99 0.19
CA LEU A 81 -3.97 -6.93 -0.56
C LEU A 81 -5.18 -7.21 0.35
N GLU A 82 -5.10 -8.25 1.17
CA GLU A 82 -6.23 -8.61 2.06
C GLU A 82 -6.58 -7.51 3.05
N GLU A 83 -5.61 -6.72 3.51
CA GLU A 83 -5.87 -5.59 4.41
C GLU A 83 -6.64 -4.48 3.68
N ILE A 84 -6.31 -4.26 2.42
CA ILE A 84 -7.01 -3.28 1.59
C ILE A 84 -8.45 -3.73 1.35
N LEU A 85 -8.65 -5.00 1.03
CA LEU A 85 -9.98 -5.55 0.78
C LEU A 85 -10.88 -5.45 2.02
N VAL A 86 -10.32 -5.69 3.20
CA VAL A 86 -11.06 -5.56 4.45
C VAL A 86 -11.45 -4.11 4.73
N THR A 87 -10.64 -3.15 4.30
CA THR A 87 -10.87 -1.72 4.49
C THR A 87 -12.03 -1.22 3.63
N ILE A 88 -12.25 -1.81 2.45
CA ILE A 88 -13.30 -1.40 1.53
C ILE A 88 -14.64 -2.00 1.98
N PRO A 89 -15.68 -1.17 2.20
CA PRO A 89 -17.00 -1.68 2.59
C PRO A 89 -17.54 -2.67 1.54
N LYS A 90 -18.23 -3.71 1.98
CA LYS A 90 -18.76 -4.76 1.09
C LYS A 90 -19.54 -4.20 -0.10
N LYS A 91 -20.40 -3.23 0.14
CA LYS A 91 -21.20 -2.62 -0.93
C LYS A 91 -20.37 -1.86 -1.97
N LYS A 92 -19.06 -1.65 -1.71
CA LYS A 92 -18.15 -0.94 -2.61
C LYS A 92 -17.02 -1.83 -3.13
N GLU A 93 -17.11 -3.12 -2.96
CA GLU A 93 -16.08 -4.03 -3.46
C GLU A 93 -15.87 -3.92 -4.96
N SER A 94 -16.92 -3.60 -5.71
CA SER A 94 -16.84 -3.41 -7.16
C SER A 94 -15.94 -2.25 -7.57
N LEU A 95 -15.59 -1.37 -6.63
CA LEU A 95 -14.69 -0.25 -6.90
C LEU A 95 -13.21 -0.65 -6.87
N TYR A 96 -12.93 -1.84 -6.34
CA TYR A 96 -11.55 -2.32 -6.27
C TYR A 96 -11.03 -2.67 -7.66
N ARG A 97 -9.85 -2.18 -7.99
CA ARG A 97 -9.16 -2.51 -9.23
C ARG A 97 -7.73 -2.92 -8.90
N ASN A 98 -7.31 -4.00 -9.52
CA ASN A 98 -6.01 -4.60 -9.30
C ASN A 98 -5.11 -4.38 -10.50
N LYS A 99 -3.87 -3.96 -10.23
CA LYS A 99 -2.84 -3.79 -11.23
C LYS A 99 -1.63 -4.60 -10.78
N THR A 100 -1.39 -5.72 -11.43
CA THR A 100 -0.27 -6.61 -11.07
C THR A 100 1.00 -6.20 -11.79
N LYS A 101 2.06 -6.09 -11.06
CA LYS A 101 3.38 -5.70 -11.58
C LYS A 101 4.32 -6.91 -11.66
#